data_692fbfbd61dbce7684abdaf785b6953f
#
_entry.id   692fbfbd61dbce7684abdaf785b6953f
#
_cell.length_a   1.000
_cell.length_b   1.000
_cell.length_c   1.000
_cell.angle_alpha   90.00
_cell.angle_beta   90.00
_cell.angle_gamma   90.00
#
_symmetry.space_group_name_H-M   'P 1'
#
loop_
_entity.id
_entity.type
_entity.pdbx_description
1 polymer ?
#
loop_
_entity_poly.entity_id
_entity_poly.type
_entity_poly.pdbx_seq_one_letter_code
_entity_poly.pdbx_strand_id
1 'polypeptide(L)'
;MRLAMLTLMLASSSVTAQQAITTVAARGFHGAQANSYLCCGSISPDGRWIVFSTPADNLVRGDHNNSEDVFLIDRWAGTTERISVSSTGAEVQGSCNPGPISADGRWVLFSSDAENLAPGGSPGMYDCFLRDRLLGTTVTIPPSADGLPLDGETAAMGMTPDGRWIVFSSTASNILPGPAPAHPQIHVLDRQSGSIQRVSVSDTGVPNQGMLGGAAITPDGRYVAFETEDNLIQPADTNDSSDIYLRDLVLGTTVLVSRDALGLAFGASGPSITDDGRWVGFTAGSDGLVPDDSNNSGDLYMRDITTGALQLASRRWDGGVPAFGGGGSISTDGRYAVFTSESNDIVPGDAGHYDVFRRDIQTGVVELVSQSNTGAQGVGVNELSSMNAAGTIVMFRSNATNLVVPDLSGPNSELFLRDWTGTQPTIGSYCISGSNSLGCSGTLAGFGVPDANAGAGFSLVASGVQGQSLAIVHYGVSGPMVAPFGSSDSVRCVRPPLQRTRVLPTVGTAGLCNGKVTLDWNEFIAANPQALGAPFLGGEGVWAQVWVRDPSSMIGGVFTNAVWFTVAP
;
A
#
# COMPACT_ATOMS: atom_id res chain seq x y z
N MET A 1 -38.97 -59.24 3.83
CA MET A 1 -37.84 -58.39 4.22
C MET A 1 -37.58 -57.41 3.07
N ARG A 2 -38.03 -56.17 3.20
CA ARG A 2 -37.78 -55.11 2.20
C ARG A 2 -36.67 -54.24 2.79
N LEU A 3 -35.52 -54.21 2.11
CA LEU A 3 -34.39 -53.32 2.42
C LEU A 3 -34.71 -51.91 1.91
N ALA A 4 -34.83 -50.95 2.79
CA ALA A 4 -34.93 -49.54 2.42
C ALA A 4 -33.52 -49.01 2.26
N MET A 5 -33.13 -48.61 1.05
CA MET A 5 -31.94 -47.82 0.74
C MET A 5 -32.18 -46.38 1.17
N LEU A 6 -31.47 -45.93 2.18
CA LEU A 6 -31.42 -44.53 2.60
C LEU A 6 -30.36 -43.79 1.74
N THR A 7 -30.84 -43.03 0.77
CA THR A 7 -29.97 -42.18 -0.06
C THR A 7 -29.60 -40.91 0.74
N LEU A 8 -28.37 -40.82 1.19
CA LEU A 8 -27.83 -39.62 1.85
C LEU A 8 -27.56 -38.57 0.74
N MET A 9 -28.41 -37.57 0.62
CA MET A 9 -28.11 -36.39 -0.17
C MET A 9 -27.09 -35.52 0.60
N LEU A 10 -25.83 -35.57 0.19
CA LEU A 10 -24.84 -34.57 0.55
C LEU A 10 -25.20 -33.26 -0.16
N ALA A 11 -25.76 -32.32 0.58
CA ALA A 11 -25.86 -30.93 0.13
C ALA A 11 -24.45 -30.38 0.04
N SER A 12 -23.90 -30.31 -1.17
CA SER A 12 -22.71 -29.51 -1.44
C SER A 12 -23.10 -28.03 -1.27
N SER A 13 -22.77 -27.42 -0.13
CA SER A 13 -22.75 -25.99 -0.02
C SER A 13 -21.65 -25.50 -1.00
N SER A 14 -22.06 -25.01 -2.15
CA SER A 14 -21.19 -24.24 -3.01
C SER A 14 -20.81 -22.97 -2.23
N VAL A 15 -19.63 -22.97 -1.63
CA VAL A 15 -18.97 -21.73 -1.24
C VAL A 15 -18.75 -21.01 -2.56
N THR A 16 -19.56 -20.02 -2.86
CA THR A 16 -19.30 -19.11 -3.96
C THR A 16 -17.97 -18.45 -3.64
N ALA A 17 -16.94 -18.72 -4.45
CA ALA A 17 -15.66 -18.05 -4.32
C ALA A 17 -15.94 -16.54 -4.38
N GLN A 18 -15.55 -15.83 -3.34
CA GLN A 18 -15.74 -14.38 -3.26
C GLN A 18 -14.97 -13.75 -4.41
N GLN A 19 -15.68 -12.98 -5.25
CA GLN A 19 -15.09 -12.39 -6.45
C GLN A 19 -14.15 -11.26 -6.02
N ALA A 20 -12.91 -11.30 -6.51
CA ALA A 20 -11.95 -10.22 -6.24
C ALA A 20 -12.42 -8.89 -6.86
N ILE A 21 -12.15 -7.78 -6.17
CA ILE A 21 -12.66 -6.45 -6.55
C ILE A 21 -11.50 -5.53 -6.93
N THR A 22 -11.64 -4.82 -8.07
CA THR A 22 -10.72 -3.78 -8.52
C THR A 22 -11.25 -2.41 -8.10
N THR A 23 -10.40 -1.59 -7.47
CA THR A 23 -10.71 -0.22 -7.04
C THR A 23 -9.53 0.71 -7.33
N VAL A 24 -9.82 2.00 -7.47
CA VAL A 24 -8.78 3.04 -7.51
C VAL A 24 -8.24 3.25 -6.11
N ALA A 25 -6.92 3.32 -5.96
CA ALA A 25 -6.28 3.49 -4.66
C ALA A 25 -6.41 4.93 -4.13
N ALA A 26 -6.19 5.94 -4.98
CA ALA A 26 -6.16 7.35 -4.58
C ALA A 26 -7.20 8.18 -5.34
N ARG A 27 -7.78 9.15 -4.65
CA ARG A 27 -8.64 10.19 -5.24
C ARG A 27 -8.25 11.55 -4.66
N GLY A 28 -8.32 12.56 -5.50
CA GLY A 28 -8.19 13.95 -5.10
C GLY A 28 -9.39 14.46 -4.30
N PHE A 29 -9.33 15.71 -3.91
CA PHE A 29 -10.46 16.39 -3.27
C PHE A 29 -11.75 16.17 -4.06
N HIS A 30 -12.85 15.98 -3.39
CA HIS A 30 -14.18 15.77 -3.97
C HIS A 30 -14.35 14.43 -4.71
N GLY A 31 -13.47 13.46 -4.54
CA GLY A 31 -13.47 12.24 -5.32
C GLY A 31 -13.04 12.44 -6.77
N ALA A 32 -12.49 13.62 -7.09
CA ALA A 32 -11.90 13.90 -8.39
C ALA A 32 -10.67 12.99 -8.61
N GLN A 33 -10.32 12.82 -9.86
CA GLN A 33 -9.05 12.20 -10.21
C GLN A 33 -7.88 13.02 -9.67
N ALA A 34 -6.76 12.36 -9.32
CA ALA A 34 -5.50 13.05 -9.11
C ALA A 34 -5.13 13.83 -10.38
N ASN A 35 -4.73 15.08 -10.25
CA ASN A 35 -4.45 15.93 -11.41
C ASN A 35 -3.05 15.70 -12.01
N SER A 36 -2.32 14.70 -11.51
CA SER A 36 -1.06 14.22 -12.07
C SER A 36 -0.95 12.70 -11.94
N TYR A 37 0.12 12.12 -12.49
CA TYR A 37 0.37 10.68 -12.40
C TYR A 37 0.61 10.25 -10.94
N LEU A 38 0.23 9.02 -10.64
CA LEU A 38 0.60 8.35 -9.39
C LEU A 38 1.76 7.40 -9.67
N CYS A 39 2.82 7.50 -8.85
CA CYS A 39 3.97 6.62 -8.96
C CYS A 39 3.86 5.44 -7.99
N CYS A 40 4.86 4.60 -8.08
CA CYS A 40 5.13 3.44 -7.24
C CYS A 40 4.85 3.70 -5.76
N GLY A 41 4.64 2.63 -5.01
CA GLY A 41 4.35 2.75 -3.58
C GLY A 41 4.41 1.41 -2.89
N SER A 42 4.06 1.41 -1.62
CA SER A 42 4.00 0.23 -0.77
C SER A 42 2.63 0.09 -0.13
N ILE A 43 2.29 -1.14 0.21
CA ILE A 43 1.08 -1.48 0.96
C ILE A 43 1.48 -2.15 2.27
N SER A 44 0.79 -1.81 3.37
CA SER A 44 1.05 -2.44 4.67
C SER A 44 0.77 -3.95 4.63
N PRO A 45 1.41 -4.73 5.54
CA PRO A 45 1.22 -6.19 5.59
C PRO A 45 -0.24 -6.65 5.67
N ASP A 46 -1.09 -5.90 6.37
CA ASP A 46 -2.54 -6.17 6.49
C ASP A 46 -3.37 -5.61 5.31
N GLY A 47 -2.74 -4.83 4.41
CA GLY A 47 -3.39 -4.22 3.26
C GLY A 47 -4.21 -2.97 3.57
N ARG A 48 -4.15 -2.43 4.80
CA ARG A 48 -4.92 -1.24 5.19
C ARG A 48 -4.32 0.06 4.67
N TRP A 49 -3.00 0.20 4.78
CA TRP A 49 -2.30 1.44 4.50
C TRP A 49 -1.60 1.38 3.16
N ILE A 50 -1.72 2.43 2.36
CA ILE A 50 -1.03 2.58 1.09
C ILE A 50 -0.18 3.84 1.15
N VAL A 51 1.11 3.71 0.88
CA VAL A 51 2.04 4.82 0.72
C VAL A 51 2.42 4.92 -0.75
N PHE A 52 2.40 6.12 -1.32
CA PHE A 52 2.74 6.35 -2.73
C PHE A 52 3.24 7.78 -2.91
N SER A 53 3.86 8.08 -4.06
CA SER A 53 4.26 9.44 -4.41
C SER A 53 3.51 9.97 -5.63
N THR A 54 3.39 11.30 -5.69
CA THR A 54 2.80 12.02 -6.82
C THR A 54 3.11 13.51 -6.74
N PRO A 55 3.26 14.19 -7.88
CA PRO A 55 3.25 15.66 -7.93
C PRO A 55 1.83 16.26 -8.04
N ALA A 56 0.77 15.48 -7.80
CA ALA A 56 -0.60 15.97 -7.80
C ALA A 56 -0.89 16.85 -6.58
N ASP A 57 -1.29 18.10 -6.80
CA ASP A 57 -1.58 19.09 -5.76
C ASP A 57 -3.02 19.06 -5.23
N ASN A 58 -3.83 18.13 -5.73
CA ASN A 58 -5.26 18.03 -5.40
C ASN A 58 -5.63 16.86 -4.48
N LEU A 59 -4.66 16.19 -3.85
CA LEU A 59 -4.93 15.08 -2.92
C LEU A 59 -5.23 15.55 -1.51
N VAL A 60 -4.51 16.57 -1.02
CA VAL A 60 -4.70 17.19 0.29
C VAL A 60 -4.75 18.71 0.14
N ARG A 61 -5.37 19.40 1.10
CA ARG A 61 -5.37 20.87 1.10
C ARG A 61 -3.98 21.39 1.50
N GLY A 62 -3.55 22.49 0.89
CA GLY A 62 -2.30 23.16 1.24
C GLY A 62 -1.08 22.50 0.60
N ASP A 63 -1.27 21.84 -0.51
CA ASP A 63 -0.20 21.36 -1.37
C ASP A 63 0.06 22.43 -2.44
N HIS A 64 1.25 23.04 -2.41
CA HIS A 64 1.58 24.21 -3.24
C HIS A 64 3.00 24.16 -3.81
N ASN A 65 3.79 23.11 -3.51
CA ASN A 65 5.20 23.04 -3.87
C ASN A 65 5.44 22.60 -5.32
N ASN A 66 4.43 22.04 -6.01
CA ASN A 66 4.53 21.41 -7.34
C ASN A 66 5.66 20.35 -7.43
N SER A 67 5.98 19.71 -6.32
CA SER A 67 7.02 18.67 -6.21
C SER A 67 6.36 17.32 -5.99
N GLU A 68 7.14 16.26 -6.15
CA GLU A 68 6.68 14.92 -5.84
C GLU A 68 6.66 14.72 -4.33
N ASP A 69 5.46 14.57 -3.77
CA ASP A 69 5.19 14.35 -2.36
C ASP A 69 4.82 12.90 -2.06
N VAL A 70 5.11 12.45 -0.85
CA VAL A 70 4.68 11.15 -0.34
C VAL A 70 3.35 11.30 0.41
N PHE A 71 2.38 10.49 -0.01
CA PHE A 71 1.04 10.41 0.58
C PHE A 71 0.77 9.05 1.18
N LEU A 72 -0.15 9.02 2.12
CA LEU A 72 -0.68 7.80 2.73
C LEU A 72 -2.19 7.78 2.66
N ILE A 73 -2.73 6.64 2.27
CA ILE A 73 -4.17 6.35 2.31
C ILE A 73 -4.45 5.34 3.41
N ASP A 74 -5.38 5.68 4.31
CA ASP A 74 -6.06 4.70 5.14
C ASP A 74 -7.28 4.17 4.37
N ARG A 75 -7.18 2.95 3.85
CA ARG A 75 -8.26 2.31 3.09
C ARG A 75 -9.52 2.12 3.93
N TRP A 76 -9.40 1.90 5.24
CA TRP A 76 -10.55 1.66 6.11
C TRP A 76 -11.24 2.96 6.55
N ALA A 77 -10.46 4.04 6.75
CA ALA A 77 -11.03 5.34 7.05
C ALA A 77 -11.38 6.14 5.78
N GLY A 78 -10.87 5.75 4.60
CA GLY A 78 -11.04 6.49 3.35
C GLY A 78 -10.40 7.87 3.39
N THR A 79 -9.29 8.03 4.13
CA THR A 79 -8.60 9.31 4.29
C THR A 79 -7.23 9.28 3.64
N THR A 80 -6.83 10.44 3.10
CA THR A 80 -5.49 10.68 2.55
C THR A 80 -4.78 11.73 3.38
N GLU A 81 -3.51 11.51 3.70
CA GLU A 81 -2.66 12.49 4.36
C GLU A 81 -1.31 12.59 3.66
N ARG A 82 -0.68 13.77 3.71
CA ARG A 82 0.70 13.97 3.24
C ARG A 82 1.68 13.57 4.34
N ILE A 83 2.63 12.70 4.00
CA ILE A 83 3.66 12.16 4.90
C ILE A 83 4.92 13.01 4.85
N SER A 84 5.29 13.50 3.66
CA SER A 84 6.44 14.34 3.39
C SER A 84 6.28 15.75 3.98
N VAL A 85 6.23 15.83 5.31
CA VAL A 85 6.15 17.08 6.06
C VAL A 85 7.16 17.08 7.21
N SER A 86 7.64 18.26 7.57
CA SER A 86 8.51 18.43 8.75
C SER A 86 7.77 18.12 10.06
N SER A 87 8.50 18.07 11.18
CA SER A 87 7.89 17.92 12.52
C SER A 87 6.99 19.10 12.91
N THR A 88 7.09 20.24 12.24
CA THR A 88 6.17 21.37 12.43
C THR A 88 4.96 21.34 11.47
N GLY A 89 4.89 20.33 10.60
CA GLY A 89 3.87 20.22 9.57
C GLY A 89 4.15 21.07 8.32
N ALA A 90 5.34 21.66 8.19
CA ALA A 90 5.71 22.43 7.01
C ALA A 90 5.89 21.51 5.79
N GLU A 91 5.46 22.00 4.63
CA GLU A 91 5.60 21.38 3.32
C GLU A 91 7.06 21.23 2.93
N VAL A 92 7.40 20.15 2.25
CA VAL A 92 8.75 19.93 1.72
C VAL A 92 9.11 20.94 0.62
N GLN A 93 10.41 21.11 0.41
CA GLN A 93 10.99 21.93 -0.65
C GLN A 93 11.89 21.06 -1.52
N GLY A 94 11.38 19.94 -2.01
CA GLY A 94 12.14 18.95 -2.81
C GLY A 94 11.26 17.79 -3.24
N SER A 95 11.85 16.81 -3.90
CA SER A 95 11.18 15.59 -4.34
C SER A 95 11.25 14.48 -3.30
N CYS A 96 10.21 13.65 -3.23
CA CYS A 96 10.12 12.57 -2.27
C CYS A 96 9.81 11.23 -2.95
N ASN A 97 10.50 10.17 -2.53
CA ASN A 97 10.26 8.80 -2.95
C ASN A 97 9.64 7.99 -1.81
N PRO A 98 8.56 7.23 -2.04
CA PRO A 98 7.91 6.45 -1.01
C PRO A 98 8.76 5.24 -0.61
N GLY A 99 8.67 4.86 0.65
CA GLY A 99 9.25 3.66 1.22
C GLY A 99 8.19 2.81 1.94
N PRO A 100 8.62 1.82 2.75
CA PRO A 100 7.71 0.94 3.47
C PRO A 100 7.00 1.64 4.64
N ILE A 101 5.88 1.00 5.04
CA ILE A 101 5.07 1.40 6.20
C ILE A 101 4.96 0.25 7.20
N SER A 102 4.96 0.57 8.50
CA SER A 102 4.70 -0.43 9.55
C SER A 102 3.26 -0.96 9.52
N ALA A 103 3.05 -2.16 10.04
CA ALA A 103 1.74 -2.82 10.03
C ALA A 103 0.66 -2.04 10.79
N ASP A 104 1.04 -1.33 11.87
CA ASP A 104 0.14 -0.45 12.62
C ASP A 104 -0.13 0.91 11.94
N GLY A 105 0.54 1.17 10.81
CA GLY A 105 0.44 2.42 10.05
C GLY A 105 1.10 3.62 10.73
N ARG A 106 1.87 3.42 11.80
CA ARG A 106 2.49 4.51 12.55
C ARG A 106 3.75 5.06 11.90
N TRP A 107 4.62 4.16 11.43
CA TRP A 107 5.94 4.50 10.92
C TRP A 107 5.95 4.44 9.40
N VAL A 108 6.32 5.52 8.75
CA VAL A 108 6.49 5.58 7.30
C VAL A 108 7.92 6.01 6.99
N LEU A 109 8.63 5.16 6.26
CA LEU A 109 9.97 5.44 5.76
C LEU A 109 9.83 6.06 4.37
N PHE A 110 10.67 7.05 4.04
CA PHE A 110 10.72 7.66 2.72
C PHE A 110 12.05 8.34 2.48
N SER A 111 12.38 8.68 1.23
CA SER A 111 13.58 9.41 0.88
C SER A 111 13.23 10.76 0.27
N SER A 112 14.07 11.79 0.50
CA SER A 112 13.88 13.11 -0.07
C SER A 112 15.19 13.88 -0.17
N ASP A 113 15.29 14.79 -1.14
CA ASP A 113 16.36 15.77 -1.25
C ASP A 113 16.04 17.11 -0.53
N ALA A 114 14.95 17.16 0.23
CA ALA A 114 14.48 18.37 0.90
C ALA A 114 15.25 18.67 2.19
N GLU A 115 15.88 19.81 2.27
CA GLU A 115 16.66 20.26 3.44
C GLU A 115 15.80 20.70 4.63
N ASN A 116 14.50 20.94 4.43
CA ASN A 116 13.60 21.48 5.46
C ASN A 116 12.79 20.43 6.23
N LEU A 117 13.01 19.13 6.03
CA LEU A 117 12.25 18.05 6.67
C LEU A 117 12.69 17.80 8.11
N ALA A 118 13.97 17.56 8.32
CA ALA A 118 14.56 17.31 9.63
C ALA A 118 16.04 17.72 9.66
N PRO A 119 16.60 18.07 10.85
CA PRO A 119 18.02 18.33 10.98
C PRO A 119 18.85 17.04 10.81
N GLY A 120 20.10 17.20 10.34
CA GLY A 120 21.07 16.08 10.23
C GLY A 120 21.13 15.41 8.86
N GLY A 121 20.37 15.89 7.88
CA GLY A 121 20.49 15.46 6.49
C GLY A 121 21.69 16.04 5.77
N SER A 122 22.03 15.48 4.61
CA SER A 122 23.14 15.89 3.75
C SER A 122 22.67 16.97 2.78
N PRO A 123 23.18 18.21 2.87
CA PRO A 123 22.68 19.31 2.04
C PRO A 123 22.76 19.00 0.54
N GLY A 124 21.61 19.12 -0.16
CA GLY A 124 21.52 18.91 -1.60
C GLY A 124 21.62 17.46 -2.07
N MET A 125 21.49 16.51 -1.16
CA MET A 125 21.51 15.07 -1.44
C MET A 125 20.21 14.41 -0.98
N TYR A 126 19.94 13.21 -1.49
CA TYR A 126 18.83 12.40 -0.99
C TYR A 126 19.15 11.83 0.39
N ASP A 127 18.23 12.02 1.31
CA ASP A 127 18.27 11.45 2.65
C ASP A 127 17.05 10.56 2.93
N CYS A 128 17.27 9.58 3.80
CA CYS A 128 16.23 8.71 4.30
C CYS A 128 15.58 9.33 5.55
N PHE A 129 14.27 9.42 5.57
CA PHE A 129 13.47 9.98 6.66
C PHE A 129 12.47 8.97 7.20
N LEU A 130 12.21 9.07 8.50
CA LEU A 130 11.16 8.32 9.18
C LEU A 130 10.12 9.27 9.77
N ARG A 131 8.88 9.11 9.33
CA ARG A 131 7.71 9.81 9.89
C ARG A 131 7.06 8.98 10.98
N ASP A 132 6.97 9.51 12.21
CA ASP A 132 6.07 9.03 13.25
C ASP A 132 4.73 9.76 13.13
N ARG A 133 3.73 9.10 12.57
CA ARG A 133 2.40 9.67 12.39
C ARG A 133 1.68 9.93 13.72
N LEU A 134 1.97 9.13 14.75
CA LEU A 134 1.34 9.29 16.07
C LEU A 134 1.84 10.53 16.80
N LEU A 135 3.16 10.76 16.77
CA LEU A 135 3.77 11.93 17.41
C LEU A 135 3.85 13.14 16.47
N GLY A 136 3.64 12.96 15.18
CA GLY A 136 3.76 14.03 14.19
C GLY A 136 5.22 14.49 13.95
N THR A 137 6.21 13.60 14.19
CA THR A 137 7.63 13.95 14.05
C THR A 137 8.24 13.30 12.81
N THR A 138 9.15 14.01 12.14
CA THR A 138 9.98 13.50 11.05
C THR A 138 11.45 13.59 11.48
N VAL A 139 12.19 12.50 11.32
CA VAL A 139 13.62 12.40 11.69
C VAL A 139 14.42 11.80 10.55
N THR A 140 15.69 12.19 10.45
CA THR A 140 16.66 11.61 9.49
C THR A 140 17.08 10.20 9.92
N ILE A 141 17.28 9.30 8.99
CA ILE A 141 17.74 7.92 9.19
C ILE A 141 19.02 7.68 8.37
N PRO A 142 20.09 7.16 8.99
CA PRO A 142 20.23 6.97 10.44
C PRO A 142 20.38 8.29 11.17
N PRO A 143 20.12 8.35 12.47
CA PRO A 143 20.52 9.52 13.24
C PRO A 143 22.05 9.62 13.25
N SER A 144 22.57 10.80 13.04
CA SER A 144 24.02 11.05 13.10
C SER A 144 24.59 10.71 14.49
N ALA A 145 25.70 9.95 14.50
CA ALA A 145 26.30 9.46 15.75
C ALA A 145 26.91 10.58 16.61
N ASP A 146 27.32 11.67 16.00
CA ASP A 146 28.00 12.83 16.63
C ASP A 146 27.19 14.13 16.56
N GLY A 147 25.96 14.06 16.01
CA GLY A 147 25.09 15.23 15.79
C GLY A 147 25.50 16.09 14.59
N LEU A 148 26.46 15.64 13.79
CA LEU A 148 26.83 16.27 12.53
C LEU A 148 25.97 15.74 11.39
N PRO A 149 25.75 16.49 10.32
CA PRO A 149 25.11 15.95 9.11
C PRO A 149 25.86 14.74 8.57
N LEU A 150 25.13 13.82 7.92
CA LEU A 150 25.76 12.75 7.15
C LEU A 150 26.56 13.36 5.99
N ASP A 151 27.65 12.72 5.62
CA ASP A 151 28.56 13.18 4.56
C ASP A 151 28.31 12.51 3.21
N GLY A 152 27.14 11.86 3.04
CA GLY A 152 26.72 11.20 1.82
C GLY A 152 25.23 10.84 1.84
N GLU A 153 24.73 10.42 0.68
CA GLU A 153 23.33 10.09 0.47
C GLU A 153 22.86 8.88 1.30
N THR A 154 21.58 8.89 1.65
CA THR A 154 20.89 7.74 2.21
C THR A 154 19.56 7.51 1.50
N ALA A 155 19.18 6.23 1.30
CA ALA A 155 17.92 5.88 0.66
C ALA A 155 17.19 4.77 1.43
N ALA A 156 15.88 4.92 1.52
CA ALA A 156 14.97 3.93 2.12
C ALA A 156 14.91 2.66 1.27
N MET A 157 15.08 1.48 1.89
CA MET A 157 15.01 0.20 1.19
C MET A 157 13.97 -0.74 1.81
N GLY A 158 13.95 -0.89 3.14
CA GLY A 158 13.08 -1.84 3.82
C GLY A 158 12.80 -1.46 5.27
N MET A 159 11.72 -2.03 5.83
CA MET A 159 11.38 -1.89 7.26
C MET A 159 10.57 -3.09 7.69
N THR A 160 10.82 -3.59 8.91
CA THR A 160 10.01 -4.67 9.49
C THR A 160 8.59 -4.21 9.82
N PRO A 161 7.59 -5.12 9.84
CA PRO A 161 6.19 -4.78 10.13
C PRO A 161 5.96 -4.03 11.44
N ASP A 162 6.79 -4.27 12.46
CA ASP A 162 6.74 -3.58 13.75
C ASP A 162 7.45 -2.20 13.73
N GLY A 163 8.08 -1.84 12.61
CA GLY A 163 8.84 -0.61 12.45
C GLY A 163 10.16 -0.58 13.22
N ARG A 164 10.64 -1.72 13.78
CA ARG A 164 11.86 -1.76 14.58
C ARG A 164 13.11 -1.72 13.73
N TRP A 165 13.21 -2.59 12.74
CA TRP A 165 14.40 -2.70 11.90
C TRP A 165 14.20 -1.93 10.60
N ILE A 166 15.14 -1.06 10.27
CA ILE A 166 15.14 -0.26 9.05
C ILE A 166 16.35 -0.64 8.21
N VAL A 167 16.11 -0.99 6.94
CA VAL A 167 17.14 -1.21 5.94
C VAL A 167 17.25 0.04 5.06
N PHE A 168 18.45 0.53 4.91
CA PHE A 168 18.75 1.71 4.08
C PHE A 168 20.09 1.54 3.36
N SER A 169 20.23 2.15 2.21
CA SER A 169 21.52 2.29 1.54
C SER A 169 22.16 3.62 1.87
N SER A 170 23.50 3.69 1.82
CA SER A 170 24.22 4.93 2.01
C SER A 170 25.59 4.96 1.36
N THR A 171 25.98 6.15 0.89
CA THR A 171 27.35 6.49 0.48
C THR A 171 28.12 7.20 1.60
N ALA A 172 27.47 7.53 2.72
CA ALA A 172 28.08 8.28 3.81
C ALA A 172 29.20 7.50 4.52
N SER A 173 30.29 8.16 4.81
CA SER A 173 31.47 7.58 5.46
C SER A 173 31.39 7.63 6.99
N ASN A 174 30.53 8.48 7.55
CA ASN A 174 30.44 8.76 8.98
C ASN A 174 29.34 7.98 9.72
N ILE A 175 28.76 6.93 9.09
CA ILE A 175 27.75 6.06 9.72
C ILE A 175 28.39 5.04 10.68
N LEU A 176 29.47 4.39 10.25
CA LEU A 176 30.19 3.39 11.01
C LEU A 176 31.67 3.71 11.08
N PRO A 177 32.37 3.37 12.19
CA PRO A 177 33.81 3.53 12.28
C PRO A 177 34.55 2.73 11.18
N GLY A 178 35.60 3.32 10.60
CA GLY A 178 36.45 2.67 9.61
C GLY A 178 36.74 3.56 8.41
N PRO A 179 37.38 3.02 7.37
CA PRO A 179 37.61 3.76 6.14
C PRO A 179 36.30 4.00 5.41
N ALA A 180 36.21 5.16 4.73
CA ALA A 180 35.09 5.49 3.85
C ALA A 180 34.90 4.41 2.79
N PRO A 181 33.68 3.87 2.59
CA PRO A 181 33.42 2.93 1.51
C PRO A 181 33.52 3.66 0.16
N ALA A 182 34.06 2.98 -0.85
CA ALA A 182 34.16 3.54 -2.20
C ALA A 182 32.83 3.47 -2.96
N HIS A 183 31.91 2.63 -2.51
CA HIS A 183 30.60 2.36 -3.13
C HIS A 183 29.48 2.40 -2.09
N PRO A 184 28.22 2.57 -2.50
CA PRO A 184 27.08 2.52 -1.60
C PRO A 184 27.06 1.22 -0.77
N GLN A 185 26.63 1.32 0.48
CA GLN A 185 26.53 0.19 1.40
C GLN A 185 25.09 0.04 1.88
N ILE A 186 24.62 -1.20 2.03
CA ILE A 186 23.36 -1.50 2.72
C ILE A 186 23.64 -1.65 4.20
N HIS A 187 22.83 -0.98 5.00
CA HIS A 187 22.85 -1.01 6.46
C HIS A 187 21.50 -1.41 7.02
N VAL A 188 21.51 -1.95 8.22
CA VAL A 188 20.31 -2.16 9.03
C VAL A 188 20.46 -1.40 10.37
N LEU A 189 19.43 -0.63 10.71
CA LEU A 189 19.29 0.08 11.98
C LEU A 189 18.28 -0.64 12.87
N ASP A 190 18.66 -1.07 14.06
CA ASP A 190 17.73 -1.40 15.14
C ASP A 190 17.33 -0.12 15.87
N ARG A 191 16.12 0.36 15.65
CA ARG A 191 15.61 1.59 16.28
C ARG A 191 15.48 1.48 17.81
N GLN A 192 15.36 0.27 18.33
CA GLN A 192 15.21 0.06 19.77
C GLN A 192 16.55 0.22 20.51
N SER A 193 17.63 -0.30 19.96
CA SER A 193 18.97 -0.20 20.55
C SER A 193 19.79 0.97 19.99
N GLY A 194 19.43 1.50 18.83
CA GLY A 194 20.21 2.46 18.06
C GLY A 194 21.41 1.84 17.34
N SER A 195 21.55 0.50 17.37
CA SER A 195 22.67 -0.17 16.71
C SER A 195 22.52 -0.20 15.20
N ILE A 196 23.63 0.00 14.48
CA ILE A 196 23.69 -0.09 13.02
C ILE A 196 24.68 -1.19 12.64
N GLN A 197 24.29 -2.03 11.69
CA GLN A 197 25.14 -3.08 11.12
C GLN A 197 25.19 -2.93 9.61
N ARG A 198 26.36 -3.21 9.01
CA ARG A 198 26.50 -3.30 7.55
C ARG A 198 26.01 -4.67 7.07
N VAL A 199 25.13 -4.67 6.08
CA VAL A 199 24.53 -5.87 5.46
C VAL A 199 25.36 -6.32 4.27
N SER A 200 25.74 -5.41 3.37
CA SER A 200 26.44 -5.67 2.11
C SER A 200 27.92 -5.94 2.36
N VAL A 201 28.21 -7.09 2.95
CA VAL A 201 29.59 -7.55 3.27
C VAL A 201 29.73 -9.04 3.00
N SER A 202 30.96 -9.47 2.66
CA SER A 202 31.33 -10.87 2.62
C SER A 202 31.36 -11.51 4.01
N ASP A 203 31.53 -12.84 4.09
CA ASP A 203 31.73 -13.57 5.35
C ASP A 203 32.97 -13.11 6.12
N THR A 204 33.97 -12.56 5.43
CA THR A 204 35.19 -12.00 6.05
C THR A 204 35.07 -10.53 6.41
N GLY A 205 33.91 -9.92 6.18
CA GLY A 205 33.63 -8.53 6.50
C GLY A 205 34.14 -7.54 5.44
N VAL A 206 34.49 -7.99 4.24
CA VAL A 206 34.86 -7.09 3.13
C VAL A 206 33.57 -6.36 2.66
N PRO A 207 33.57 -5.02 2.67
CA PRO A 207 32.42 -4.24 2.22
C PRO A 207 32.19 -4.39 0.72
N ASN A 208 30.94 -4.19 0.30
CA ASN A 208 30.50 -4.13 -1.08
C ASN A 208 31.33 -3.13 -1.92
N GLN A 209 31.67 -3.55 -3.13
CA GLN A 209 32.43 -2.75 -4.11
C GLN A 209 31.65 -2.51 -5.41
N GLY A 210 30.38 -2.93 -5.48
CA GLY A 210 29.51 -2.79 -6.64
C GLY A 210 28.35 -1.84 -6.43
N MET A 211 27.55 -1.65 -7.46
CA MET A 211 26.27 -0.97 -7.37
C MET A 211 25.27 -1.81 -6.56
N LEU A 212 24.30 -1.15 -5.96
CA LEU A 212 23.25 -1.80 -5.17
C LEU A 212 21.90 -1.67 -5.88
N GLY A 213 21.11 -2.76 -5.80
CA GLY A 213 19.69 -2.74 -6.14
C GLY A 213 18.79 -2.77 -4.90
N GLY A 214 17.75 -3.61 -4.94
CA GLY A 214 16.76 -3.75 -3.87
C GLY A 214 17.24 -4.50 -2.63
N ALA A 215 16.47 -4.39 -1.53
CA ALA A 215 16.64 -5.22 -0.34
C ALA A 215 15.30 -5.54 0.33
N ALA A 216 15.23 -6.72 0.98
CA ALA A 216 14.09 -7.18 1.75
C ALA A 216 14.58 -7.81 3.07
N ILE A 217 13.84 -7.57 4.17
CA ILE A 217 14.20 -8.02 5.52
C ILE A 217 13.08 -8.87 6.12
N THR A 218 13.45 -9.94 6.85
CA THR A 218 12.49 -10.75 7.62
C THR A 218 11.96 -9.99 8.84
N PRO A 219 10.71 -10.26 9.31
CA PRO A 219 10.09 -9.55 10.42
C PRO A 219 10.87 -9.59 11.73
N ASP A 220 11.65 -10.66 11.95
CA ASP A 220 12.51 -10.83 13.14
C ASP A 220 13.81 -10.02 13.05
N GLY A 221 14.09 -9.38 11.90
CA GLY A 221 15.31 -8.62 11.66
C GLY A 221 16.56 -9.47 11.44
N ARG A 222 16.43 -10.80 11.24
CA ARG A 222 17.57 -11.69 11.12
C ARG A 222 18.15 -11.78 9.73
N TYR A 223 17.30 -11.95 8.73
CA TYR A 223 17.74 -12.16 7.34
C TYR A 223 17.47 -10.94 6.50
N VAL A 224 18.46 -10.55 5.69
CA VAL A 224 18.32 -9.51 4.67
C VAL A 224 18.73 -10.10 3.33
N ALA A 225 17.77 -10.20 2.40
CA ALA A 225 18.06 -10.46 0.99
C ALA A 225 18.38 -9.13 0.32
N PHE A 226 19.45 -9.08 -0.48
CA PHE A 226 19.88 -7.85 -1.15
C PHE A 226 20.50 -8.12 -2.52
N GLU A 227 20.49 -7.10 -3.34
CA GLU A 227 21.01 -7.11 -4.71
C GLU A 227 22.28 -6.28 -4.80
N THR A 228 23.31 -6.81 -5.49
CA THR A 228 24.53 -6.06 -5.81
C THR A 228 25.23 -6.62 -7.04
N GLU A 229 25.99 -5.77 -7.75
CA GLU A 229 26.90 -6.13 -8.84
C GLU A 229 28.31 -6.56 -8.35
N ASP A 230 28.51 -6.67 -7.02
CA ASP A 230 29.83 -6.96 -6.44
C ASP A 230 30.11 -8.46 -6.35
N ASN A 231 30.95 -8.96 -7.25
CA ASN A 231 31.43 -10.34 -7.30
C ASN A 231 32.47 -10.69 -6.21
N LEU A 232 32.85 -9.73 -5.35
CA LEU A 232 33.77 -9.99 -4.22
C LEU A 232 33.05 -10.43 -2.94
N ILE A 233 31.72 -10.31 -2.89
CA ILE A 233 30.90 -10.75 -1.73
C ILE A 233 31.03 -12.27 -1.55
N GLN A 234 30.99 -13.03 -2.65
CA GLN A 234 31.17 -14.49 -2.62
C GLN A 234 32.08 -14.95 -3.77
N PRO A 235 33.06 -15.85 -3.51
CA PRO A 235 33.99 -16.33 -4.54
C PRO A 235 33.34 -17.09 -5.70
N ALA A 236 32.11 -17.57 -5.54
CA ALA A 236 31.37 -18.27 -6.59
C ALA A 236 30.69 -17.30 -7.59
N ASP A 237 30.68 -16.02 -7.27
CA ASP A 237 30.19 -15.00 -8.15
C ASP A 237 31.30 -14.53 -9.10
N THR A 238 31.09 -14.72 -10.39
CA THR A 238 32.08 -14.44 -11.45
C THR A 238 31.45 -13.90 -12.73
N ASN A 239 30.19 -13.41 -12.66
CA ASN A 239 29.42 -13.06 -13.85
C ASN A 239 29.37 -11.56 -14.19
N ASP A 240 29.96 -10.70 -13.36
CA ASP A 240 29.95 -9.23 -13.52
C ASP A 240 28.53 -8.64 -13.73
N SER A 241 27.51 -9.24 -13.10
CA SER A 241 26.10 -8.83 -13.17
C SER A 241 25.55 -8.60 -11.77
N SER A 242 24.38 -7.98 -11.68
CA SER A 242 23.62 -7.95 -10.41
C SER A 242 23.24 -9.34 -9.97
N ASP A 243 23.50 -9.65 -8.70
CA ASP A 243 23.21 -10.93 -8.06
C ASP A 243 22.46 -10.76 -6.75
N ILE A 244 21.72 -11.80 -6.35
CA ILE A 244 20.97 -11.81 -5.10
C ILE A 244 21.75 -12.58 -4.04
N TYR A 245 21.92 -11.91 -2.89
CA TYR A 245 22.55 -12.45 -1.69
C TYR A 245 21.59 -12.46 -0.53
N LEU A 246 21.84 -13.36 0.42
CA LEU A 246 21.15 -13.43 1.71
C LEU A 246 22.16 -13.29 2.84
N ARG A 247 22.01 -12.27 3.67
CA ARG A 247 22.78 -12.04 4.89
C ARG A 247 22.02 -12.55 6.11
N ASP A 248 22.63 -13.45 6.89
CA ASP A 248 22.21 -13.76 8.27
C ASP A 248 22.94 -12.82 9.23
N LEU A 249 22.21 -11.87 9.82
CA LEU A 249 22.77 -10.86 10.73
C LEU A 249 23.17 -11.44 12.08
N VAL A 250 22.65 -12.61 12.46
CA VAL A 250 22.98 -13.31 13.71
C VAL A 250 24.24 -14.15 13.56
N LEU A 251 24.35 -14.91 12.47
CA LEU A 251 25.52 -15.74 12.20
C LEU A 251 26.66 -14.96 11.55
N GLY A 252 26.37 -13.81 10.95
CA GLY A 252 27.35 -13.02 10.23
C GLY A 252 27.78 -13.66 8.90
N THR A 253 26.93 -14.46 8.26
CA THR A 253 27.21 -15.16 7.01
C THR A 253 26.42 -14.58 5.85
N THR A 254 27.02 -14.54 4.65
CA THR A 254 26.39 -14.11 3.40
C THR A 254 26.43 -15.27 2.41
N VAL A 255 25.31 -15.60 1.77
CA VAL A 255 25.21 -16.66 0.77
C VAL A 255 24.70 -16.12 -0.54
N LEU A 256 25.26 -16.60 -1.66
CA LEU A 256 24.77 -16.31 -3.02
C LEU A 256 23.47 -17.08 -3.24
N VAL A 257 22.39 -16.37 -3.54
CA VAL A 257 21.06 -16.94 -3.82
C VAL A 257 20.88 -17.22 -5.30
N SER A 258 21.26 -16.28 -6.17
CA SER A 258 21.16 -16.37 -7.64
C SER A 258 22.27 -17.26 -8.23
N ARG A 259 22.17 -18.57 -8.01
CA ARG A 259 23.14 -19.56 -8.50
C ARG A 259 22.45 -20.75 -9.17
N ASP A 260 23.09 -21.35 -10.14
CA ASP A 260 22.62 -22.55 -10.82
C ASP A 260 22.83 -23.83 -9.97
N ALA A 261 22.52 -25.00 -10.53
CA ALA A 261 22.71 -26.28 -9.86
C ALA A 261 24.20 -26.64 -9.65
N LEU A 262 25.12 -26.01 -10.38
CA LEU A 262 26.58 -26.15 -10.23
C LEU A 262 27.15 -25.16 -9.21
N GLY A 263 26.33 -24.24 -8.73
CA GLY A 263 26.71 -23.18 -7.78
C GLY A 263 27.27 -21.92 -8.42
N LEU A 264 27.21 -21.80 -9.76
CA LEU A 264 27.69 -20.63 -10.49
C LEU A 264 26.61 -19.51 -10.47
N ALA A 265 27.06 -18.27 -10.29
CA ALA A 265 26.20 -17.10 -10.31
C ALA A 265 25.54 -16.89 -11.68
N PHE A 266 24.31 -16.39 -11.65
CA PHE A 266 23.61 -15.85 -12.82
C PHE A 266 22.94 -14.53 -12.43
N GLY A 267 22.86 -13.58 -13.38
CA GLY A 267 22.30 -12.26 -13.11
C GLY A 267 20.85 -12.30 -12.63
N ALA A 268 20.57 -11.62 -11.52
CA ALA A 268 19.24 -11.56 -10.92
C ALA A 268 19.00 -10.24 -10.19
N SER A 269 17.72 -9.83 -10.06
CA SER A 269 17.30 -8.57 -9.44
C SER A 269 16.00 -8.69 -8.67
N GLY A 270 15.65 -7.66 -7.89
CA GLY A 270 14.37 -7.52 -7.22
C GLY A 270 14.13 -8.58 -6.13
N PRO A 271 14.93 -8.62 -5.05
CA PRO A 271 14.79 -9.62 -4.00
C PRO A 271 13.49 -9.45 -3.21
N SER A 272 12.83 -10.55 -2.90
CA SER A 272 11.75 -10.68 -1.93
C SER A 272 12.01 -11.90 -1.04
N ILE A 273 11.50 -11.90 0.19
CA ILE A 273 11.82 -12.95 1.17
C ILE A 273 10.58 -13.32 1.99
N THR A 274 10.44 -14.61 2.33
CA THR A 274 9.39 -15.06 3.26
C THR A 274 9.72 -14.74 4.71
N ASP A 275 8.67 -14.63 5.55
CA ASP A 275 8.80 -14.26 6.98
C ASP A 275 9.74 -15.19 7.75
N ASP A 276 9.83 -16.47 7.37
CA ASP A 276 10.71 -17.46 7.97
C ASP A 276 12.14 -17.46 7.40
N GLY A 277 12.42 -16.59 6.40
CA GLY A 277 13.72 -16.51 5.73
C GLY A 277 14.04 -17.70 4.81
N ARG A 278 13.09 -18.61 4.62
CA ARG A 278 13.32 -19.85 3.86
C ARG A 278 13.32 -19.66 2.35
N TRP A 279 12.36 -18.88 1.83
CA TRP A 279 12.24 -18.66 0.40
C TRP A 279 12.67 -17.25 0.02
N VAL A 280 13.51 -17.15 -0.99
CA VAL A 280 13.90 -15.86 -1.60
C VAL A 280 13.41 -15.86 -3.03
N GLY A 281 12.55 -14.88 -3.36
CA GLY A 281 12.08 -14.60 -4.71
C GLY A 281 12.97 -13.57 -5.39
N PHE A 282 13.17 -13.70 -6.71
CA PHE A 282 13.97 -12.79 -7.54
C PHE A 282 13.62 -12.96 -9.02
N THR A 283 13.94 -11.97 -9.81
CA THR A 283 13.82 -12.00 -11.28
C THR A 283 15.15 -12.32 -11.91
N ALA A 284 15.17 -13.25 -12.87
CA ALA A 284 16.36 -13.58 -13.65
C ALA A 284 16.01 -13.80 -15.13
N GLY A 285 16.90 -13.38 -16.03
CA GLY A 285 16.73 -13.51 -17.49
C GLY A 285 17.52 -14.65 -18.13
N SER A 286 18.06 -15.57 -17.33
CA SER A 286 18.88 -16.68 -17.84
C SER A 286 18.03 -17.90 -18.13
N ASP A 287 18.09 -18.42 -19.37
CA ASP A 287 17.48 -19.68 -19.76
C ASP A 287 18.10 -20.88 -19.04
N GLY A 288 17.32 -21.95 -18.89
CA GLY A 288 17.81 -23.25 -18.41
C GLY A 288 18.06 -23.34 -16.91
N LEU A 289 17.63 -22.31 -16.14
CA LEU A 289 17.68 -22.35 -14.67
C LEU A 289 16.77 -23.43 -14.10
N VAL A 290 15.64 -23.66 -14.76
CA VAL A 290 14.78 -24.85 -14.59
C VAL A 290 14.64 -25.58 -15.93
N PRO A 291 14.37 -26.91 -15.95
CA PRO A 291 14.52 -27.75 -17.15
C PRO A 291 13.71 -27.33 -18.39
N ASP A 292 12.58 -26.64 -18.19
CA ASP A 292 11.65 -26.25 -19.25
C ASP A 292 11.70 -24.74 -19.58
N ASP A 293 12.59 -23.99 -18.94
CA ASP A 293 12.76 -22.58 -19.21
C ASP A 293 13.71 -22.34 -20.39
N SER A 294 13.18 -21.72 -21.44
CA SER A 294 13.88 -21.46 -22.70
C SER A 294 13.28 -20.28 -23.48
N ASN A 295 12.66 -19.32 -22.77
CA ASN A 295 11.98 -18.19 -23.39
C ASN A 295 12.90 -16.97 -23.63
N ASN A 296 14.13 -17.00 -23.13
CA ASN A 296 15.12 -15.92 -23.19
C ASN A 296 14.55 -14.57 -22.69
N SER A 297 13.78 -14.63 -21.60
CA SER A 297 13.08 -13.50 -20.99
C SER A 297 13.29 -13.46 -19.47
N GLY A 298 13.06 -12.32 -18.85
CA GLY A 298 13.09 -12.21 -17.39
C GLY A 298 11.91 -12.91 -16.75
N ASP A 299 12.16 -13.85 -15.85
CA ASP A 299 11.14 -14.62 -15.14
C ASP A 299 11.29 -14.50 -13.63
N LEU A 300 10.17 -14.63 -12.89
CA LEU A 300 10.19 -14.67 -11.45
C LEU A 300 10.50 -16.09 -10.96
N TYR A 301 11.60 -16.22 -10.23
CA TYR A 301 12.02 -17.45 -9.56
C TYR A 301 11.88 -17.32 -8.05
N MET A 302 11.85 -18.46 -7.39
CA MET A 302 12.02 -18.53 -5.93
C MET A 302 12.92 -19.71 -5.55
N ARG A 303 13.82 -19.46 -4.59
CA ARG A 303 14.78 -20.44 -4.07
C ARG A 303 14.49 -20.79 -2.63
N ASP A 304 14.41 -22.07 -2.33
CA ASP A 304 14.45 -22.61 -0.97
C ASP A 304 15.90 -22.58 -0.46
N ILE A 305 16.19 -21.72 0.49
CA ILE A 305 17.54 -21.55 1.05
C ILE A 305 17.98 -22.79 1.82
N THR A 306 17.04 -23.56 2.40
CA THR A 306 17.35 -24.76 3.17
C THR A 306 17.73 -25.95 2.31
N THR A 307 17.02 -26.17 1.20
CA THR A 307 17.23 -27.32 0.32
C THR A 307 18.05 -26.98 -0.93
N GLY A 308 18.15 -25.69 -1.28
CA GLY A 308 18.75 -25.21 -2.52
C GLY A 308 17.85 -25.36 -3.75
N ALA A 309 16.62 -25.85 -3.60
CA ALA A 309 15.70 -26.02 -4.71
C ALA A 309 15.32 -24.68 -5.33
N LEU A 310 15.35 -24.60 -6.66
CA LEU A 310 14.93 -23.47 -7.46
C LEU A 310 13.66 -23.83 -8.23
N GLN A 311 12.68 -22.96 -8.23
CA GLN A 311 11.46 -23.12 -9.01
C GLN A 311 11.07 -21.84 -9.72
N LEU A 312 10.47 -21.97 -10.91
CA LEU A 312 9.87 -20.89 -11.67
C LEU A 312 8.51 -20.55 -11.08
N ALA A 313 8.36 -19.32 -10.58
CA ALA A 313 7.14 -18.85 -9.95
C ALA A 313 6.16 -18.22 -10.97
N SER A 314 6.66 -17.62 -12.07
CA SER A 314 5.88 -16.98 -13.14
C SER A 314 5.35 -17.98 -14.20
N ARG A 315 4.79 -19.13 -13.79
CA ARG A 315 4.25 -20.10 -14.74
C ARG A 315 2.85 -19.74 -15.21
N ARG A 316 2.50 -20.17 -16.42
CA ARG A 316 1.16 -20.08 -17.01
C ARG A 316 0.15 -20.97 -16.26
N TRP A 317 -1.14 -20.77 -16.56
CA TRP A 317 -2.27 -21.54 -16.02
C TRP A 317 -2.17 -23.05 -16.28
N ASP A 318 -1.51 -23.48 -17.36
CA ASP A 318 -1.30 -24.89 -17.72
C ASP A 318 0.02 -25.48 -17.16
N GLY A 319 0.77 -24.68 -16.40
CA GLY A 319 2.06 -25.02 -15.81
C GLY A 319 3.25 -24.80 -16.74
N GLY A 320 3.04 -24.35 -17.97
CA GLY A 320 4.10 -24.03 -18.92
C GLY A 320 4.86 -22.74 -18.56
N VAL A 321 5.95 -22.49 -19.27
CA VAL A 321 6.70 -21.24 -19.21
C VAL A 321 6.03 -20.21 -20.11
N PRO A 322 5.89 -18.93 -19.69
CA PRO A 322 5.33 -17.88 -20.55
C PRO A 322 6.26 -17.60 -21.75
N ALA A 323 5.70 -17.08 -22.85
CA ALA A 323 6.52 -16.67 -23.99
C ALA A 323 7.37 -15.42 -23.66
N PHE A 324 6.83 -14.54 -22.82
CA PHE A 324 7.52 -13.36 -22.27
C PHE A 324 7.24 -13.33 -20.77
N GLY A 325 8.28 -13.50 -19.98
CA GLY A 325 8.22 -13.37 -18.54
C GLY A 325 8.37 -11.91 -18.10
N GLY A 326 8.34 -11.66 -16.82
CA GLY A 326 8.53 -10.33 -16.24
C GLY A 326 8.84 -10.38 -14.75
N GLY A 327 9.29 -9.24 -14.25
CA GLY A 327 9.62 -9.07 -12.84
C GLY A 327 8.42 -9.22 -11.91
N GLY A 328 8.71 -9.54 -10.65
CA GLY A 328 7.67 -9.73 -9.66
C GLY A 328 8.22 -9.95 -8.26
N SER A 329 7.34 -10.40 -7.37
CA SER A 329 7.68 -10.72 -5.98
C SER A 329 6.83 -11.88 -5.44
N ILE A 330 7.25 -12.45 -4.31
CA ILE A 330 6.50 -13.50 -3.60
C ILE A 330 5.88 -12.93 -2.32
N SER A 331 4.72 -13.47 -1.91
CA SER A 331 4.11 -13.16 -0.62
C SER A 331 4.98 -13.64 0.54
N THR A 332 4.83 -13.04 1.72
CA THR A 332 5.71 -13.34 2.87
C THR A 332 5.50 -14.74 3.44
N ASP A 333 4.40 -15.41 3.11
CA ASP A 333 4.15 -16.82 3.42
C ASP A 333 4.63 -17.78 2.30
N GLY A 334 5.15 -17.24 1.18
CA GLY A 334 5.62 -18.00 0.01
C GLY A 334 4.52 -18.65 -0.81
N ARG A 335 3.25 -18.35 -0.52
CA ARG A 335 2.10 -18.97 -1.22
C ARG A 335 1.82 -18.35 -2.57
N TYR A 336 1.89 -17.02 -2.68
CA TYR A 336 1.57 -16.31 -3.90
C TYR A 336 2.81 -15.71 -4.55
N ALA A 337 2.86 -15.81 -5.86
CA ALA A 337 3.75 -15.05 -6.72
C ALA A 337 2.91 -14.02 -7.50
N VAL A 338 3.34 -12.78 -7.53
CA VAL A 338 2.75 -11.72 -8.36
C VAL A 338 3.81 -11.24 -9.33
N PHE A 339 3.48 -11.18 -10.61
CA PHE A 339 4.44 -10.87 -11.68
C PHE A 339 3.76 -10.13 -12.84
N THR A 340 4.55 -9.49 -13.66
CA THR A 340 4.11 -8.85 -14.90
C THR A 340 4.47 -9.70 -16.11
N SER A 341 3.73 -9.60 -17.21
CA SER A 341 4.06 -10.26 -18.47
C SER A 341 3.37 -9.57 -19.65
N GLU A 342 4.02 -9.60 -20.82
CA GLU A 342 3.44 -9.24 -22.12
C GLU A 342 2.91 -10.47 -22.88
N SER A 343 3.05 -11.66 -22.32
CA SER A 343 2.62 -12.90 -22.94
C SER A 343 1.09 -12.97 -23.03
N ASN A 344 0.57 -13.44 -24.15
CA ASN A 344 -0.87 -13.56 -24.40
C ASN A 344 -1.43 -14.94 -24.02
N ASP A 345 -0.70 -15.71 -23.23
CA ASP A 345 -1.03 -17.10 -22.90
C ASP A 345 -0.93 -17.42 -21.39
N ILE A 346 -0.75 -16.41 -20.55
CA ILE A 346 -0.63 -16.59 -19.10
C ILE A 346 -1.92 -17.15 -18.50
N VAL A 347 -3.07 -16.63 -18.94
CA VAL A 347 -4.41 -17.14 -18.61
C VAL A 347 -5.24 -17.34 -19.87
N PRO A 348 -6.26 -18.23 -19.87
CA PRO A 348 -7.15 -18.39 -21.02
C PRO A 348 -7.85 -17.08 -21.37
N GLY A 349 -7.74 -16.66 -22.64
CA GLY A 349 -8.39 -15.44 -23.14
C GLY A 349 -7.61 -14.15 -22.90
N ASP A 350 -6.36 -14.25 -22.49
CA ASP A 350 -5.43 -13.14 -22.39
C ASP A 350 -5.24 -12.46 -23.75
N ALA A 351 -5.33 -11.12 -23.78
CA ALA A 351 -5.25 -10.33 -25.01
C ALA A 351 -3.85 -9.82 -25.35
N GLY A 352 -2.83 -10.17 -24.54
CA GLY A 352 -1.42 -9.84 -24.81
C GLY A 352 -1.10 -8.36 -24.62
N HIS A 353 -1.54 -7.79 -23.52
CA HIS A 353 -1.07 -6.49 -23.01
C HIS A 353 0.02 -6.70 -21.96
N TYR A 354 0.70 -5.63 -21.56
CA TYR A 354 1.55 -5.68 -20.39
C TYR A 354 0.65 -5.71 -19.14
N ASP A 355 0.53 -6.88 -18.52
CA ASP A 355 -0.45 -7.17 -17.48
C ASP A 355 0.18 -7.70 -16.19
N VAL A 356 -0.57 -7.59 -15.11
CA VAL A 356 -0.21 -8.11 -13.78
C VAL A 356 -0.98 -9.39 -13.52
N PHE A 357 -0.26 -10.42 -13.08
CA PHE A 357 -0.80 -11.74 -12.76
C PHE A 357 -0.46 -12.15 -11.34
N ARG A 358 -1.33 -12.96 -10.75
CA ARG A 358 -1.09 -13.62 -9.46
C ARG A 358 -1.19 -15.12 -9.62
N ARG A 359 -0.20 -15.86 -9.12
CA ARG A 359 -0.21 -17.31 -9.10
C ARG A 359 -0.21 -17.82 -7.67
N ASP A 360 -1.11 -18.72 -7.34
CA ASP A 360 -1.03 -19.56 -6.14
C ASP A 360 -0.02 -20.68 -6.40
N ILE A 361 1.12 -20.63 -5.75
CA ILE A 361 2.24 -21.58 -5.92
C ILE A 361 1.83 -23.00 -5.51
N GLN A 362 0.96 -23.13 -4.51
CA GLN A 362 0.53 -24.41 -3.98
C GLN A 362 -0.47 -25.12 -4.89
N THR A 363 -1.42 -24.40 -5.48
CA THR A 363 -2.48 -24.97 -6.33
C THR A 363 -2.17 -24.87 -7.82
N GLY A 364 -1.22 -24.00 -8.22
CA GLY A 364 -0.90 -23.69 -9.60
C GLY A 364 -1.90 -22.77 -10.30
N VAL A 365 -2.94 -22.31 -9.63
CA VAL A 365 -3.95 -21.40 -10.19
C VAL A 365 -3.33 -20.05 -10.49
N VAL A 366 -3.57 -19.54 -11.72
CA VAL A 366 -3.12 -18.20 -12.15
C VAL A 366 -4.34 -17.34 -12.44
N GLU A 367 -4.30 -16.10 -11.98
CA GLU A 367 -5.36 -15.11 -12.12
C GLU A 367 -4.82 -13.81 -12.71
N LEU A 368 -5.60 -13.18 -13.59
CA LEU A 368 -5.32 -11.83 -14.08
C LEU A 368 -5.68 -10.83 -12.96
N VAL A 369 -4.72 -9.99 -12.57
CA VAL A 369 -4.88 -8.93 -11.57
C VAL A 369 -5.46 -7.67 -12.21
N SER A 370 -4.86 -7.25 -13.33
CA SER A 370 -5.20 -6.03 -14.09
C SER A 370 -6.51 -6.18 -14.88
N GLN A 371 -7.61 -6.46 -14.17
CA GLN A 371 -8.95 -6.60 -14.76
C GLN A 371 -10.00 -5.81 -13.97
N SER A 372 -11.07 -5.45 -14.67
CA SER A 372 -12.24 -4.80 -14.08
C SER A 372 -13.05 -5.76 -13.18
N ASN A 373 -14.03 -5.21 -12.46
CA ASN A 373 -14.96 -5.99 -11.66
C ASN A 373 -15.92 -6.86 -12.50
N THR A 374 -16.02 -6.60 -13.81
CA THR A 374 -16.77 -7.45 -14.76
C THR A 374 -15.91 -8.52 -15.43
N GLY A 375 -14.61 -8.58 -15.08
CA GLY A 375 -13.65 -9.51 -15.67
C GLY A 375 -13.05 -9.04 -17.00
N ALA A 376 -13.29 -7.79 -17.41
CA ALA A 376 -12.66 -7.25 -18.61
C ALA A 376 -11.19 -6.88 -18.29
N GLN A 377 -10.24 -7.35 -19.12
CA GLN A 377 -8.83 -7.03 -19.04
C GLN A 377 -8.58 -5.53 -19.21
N GLY A 378 -7.64 -4.98 -18.46
CA GLY A 378 -7.20 -3.59 -18.57
C GLY A 378 -6.55 -3.31 -19.91
N VAL A 379 -7.08 -2.35 -20.66
CA VAL A 379 -6.53 -1.96 -21.98
C VAL A 379 -5.49 -0.86 -21.78
N GLY A 380 -4.23 -1.24 -21.68
CA GLY A 380 -3.12 -0.31 -21.45
C GLY A 380 -1.90 -1.01 -20.87
N VAL A 381 -0.98 -0.21 -20.32
CA VAL A 381 0.19 -0.71 -19.59
C VAL A 381 -0.19 -0.86 -18.12
N ASN A 382 -0.03 -2.07 -17.59
CA ASN A 382 -0.34 -2.40 -16.21
C ASN A 382 0.93 -2.92 -15.53
N GLU A 383 1.43 -2.22 -14.53
CA GLU A 383 2.71 -2.52 -13.87
C GLU A 383 2.48 -2.88 -12.40
N LEU A 384 3.14 -3.93 -11.92
CA LEU A 384 3.13 -4.27 -10.50
C LEU A 384 3.79 -3.15 -9.69
N SER A 385 3.10 -2.70 -8.63
CA SER A 385 3.64 -1.74 -7.68
C SER A 385 4.01 -2.41 -6.36
N SER A 386 3.08 -3.17 -5.76
CA SER A 386 3.30 -3.85 -4.48
C SER A 386 2.20 -4.86 -4.19
N MET A 387 2.39 -5.72 -3.19
CA MET A 387 1.34 -6.56 -2.62
C MET A 387 1.40 -6.56 -1.08
N ASN A 388 0.28 -6.89 -0.42
CA ASN A 388 0.28 -7.09 1.01
C ASN A 388 0.97 -8.42 1.39
N ALA A 389 1.31 -8.61 2.67
CA ALA A 389 2.05 -9.78 3.14
C ALA A 389 1.46 -11.12 2.67
N ALA A 390 0.14 -11.26 2.72
CA ALA A 390 -0.56 -12.49 2.34
C ALA A 390 -0.79 -12.65 0.82
N GLY A 391 -0.34 -11.71 -0.03
CA GLY A 391 -0.60 -11.75 -1.48
C GLY A 391 -2.09 -11.71 -1.86
N THR A 392 -2.94 -11.26 -0.96
CA THR A 392 -4.40 -11.20 -1.14
C THR A 392 -4.89 -9.83 -1.59
N ILE A 393 -4.02 -8.83 -1.55
CA ILE A 393 -4.27 -7.50 -2.09
C ILE A 393 -3.04 -7.12 -2.91
N VAL A 394 -3.25 -6.84 -4.18
CA VAL A 394 -2.19 -6.42 -5.11
C VAL A 394 -2.47 -5.00 -5.57
N MET A 395 -1.47 -4.16 -5.45
CA MET A 395 -1.47 -2.79 -5.96
C MET A 395 -0.70 -2.75 -7.27
N PHE A 396 -1.28 -2.11 -8.27
CA PHE A 396 -0.66 -1.96 -9.58
C PHE A 396 -0.94 -0.59 -10.17
N ARG A 397 -0.02 -0.09 -10.98
CA ARG A 397 -0.16 1.13 -11.74
C ARG A 397 -0.74 0.82 -13.11
N SER A 398 -1.69 1.62 -13.58
CA SER A 398 -2.28 1.44 -14.91
C SER A 398 -2.73 2.76 -15.53
N ASN A 399 -2.63 2.83 -16.85
CA ASN A 399 -3.25 3.87 -17.68
C ASN A 399 -4.51 3.36 -18.40
N ALA A 400 -5.00 2.16 -18.05
CA ALA A 400 -6.20 1.59 -18.62
C ALA A 400 -7.46 2.33 -18.17
N THR A 401 -8.34 2.65 -19.12
CA THR A 401 -9.57 3.44 -18.89
C THR A 401 -10.81 2.59 -18.64
N ASN A 402 -10.66 1.26 -18.52
CA ASN A 402 -11.79 0.32 -18.42
C ASN A 402 -11.78 -0.52 -17.14
N LEU A 403 -10.91 -0.22 -16.17
CA LEU A 403 -10.78 -1.01 -14.94
C LEU A 403 -11.89 -0.73 -13.93
N VAL A 404 -12.38 0.51 -13.84
CA VAL A 404 -13.45 0.94 -12.93
C VAL A 404 -14.51 1.77 -13.66
N VAL A 405 -15.73 1.83 -13.10
CA VAL A 405 -16.86 2.59 -13.68
C VAL A 405 -17.48 3.49 -12.61
N PRO A 406 -17.69 4.80 -12.84
CA PRO A 406 -17.21 5.54 -14.02
C PRO A 406 -15.69 5.62 -14.02
N ASP A 407 -15.11 5.45 -15.19
CA ASP A 407 -13.71 5.78 -15.37
C ASP A 407 -13.55 7.29 -15.36
N LEU A 408 -12.74 7.75 -14.45
CA LEU A 408 -12.33 9.15 -14.33
C LEU A 408 -10.83 9.29 -14.65
N SER A 409 -10.15 8.16 -14.99
CA SER A 409 -8.76 8.19 -15.40
C SER A 409 -8.66 8.92 -16.74
N GLY A 410 -8.00 10.04 -16.73
CA GLY A 410 -7.55 10.71 -17.94
C GLY A 410 -6.33 9.98 -18.53
N PRO A 411 -5.46 10.68 -19.27
CA PRO A 411 -4.25 10.08 -19.82
C PRO A 411 -3.18 9.75 -18.78
N ASN A 412 -3.41 10.04 -17.50
CA ASN A 412 -2.47 9.81 -16.41
C ASN A 412 -2.55 8.37 -15.90
N SER A 413 -1.40 7.80 -15.52
CA SER A 413 -1.37 6.52 -14.81
C SER A 413 -1.91 6.69 -13.39
N GLU A 414 -2.78 5.77 -12.97
CA GLU A 414 -3.34 5.70 -11.61
C GLU A 414 -2.91 4.42 -10.90
N LEU A 415 -3.05 4.42 -9.56
CA LEU A 415 -2.87 3.23 -8.75
C LEU A 415 -4.21 2.54 -8.53
N PHE A 416 -4.23 1.24 -8.82
CA PHE A 416 -5.37 0.35 -8.61
C PHE A 416 -5.03 -0.72 -7.59
N LEU A 417 -6.07 -1.25 -6.97
CA LEU A 417 -5.99 -2.39 -6.06
C LEU A 417 -6.87 -3.51 -6.58
N ARG A 418 -6.33 -4.72 -6.61
CA ARG A 418 -7.12 -5.95 -6.74
C ARG A 418 -7.14 -6.66 -5.40
N ASP A 419 -8.32 -6.88 -4.84
CA ASP A 419 -8.53 -7.36 -3.48
C ASP A 419 -9.35 -8.65 -3.50
N TRP A 420 -8.76 -9.76 -3.03
CA TRP A 420 -9.38 -11.09 -2.92
C TRP A 420 -9.94 -11.37 -1.53
N THR A 421 -9.72 -10.49 -0.55
CA THR A 421 -10.20 -10.71 0.81
C THR A 421 -11.72 -10.52 0.91
N GLY A 422 -12.30 -9.83 -0.07
CA GLY A 422 -13.69 -9.38 -0.03
C GLY A 422 -13.99 -8.42 1.13
N THR A 423 -12.99 -8.15 1.94
CA THR A 423 -13.02 -7.09 2.95
C THR A 423 -12.72 -5.76 2.28
N GLN A 424 -13.45 -5.43 1.18
CA GLN A 424 -13.38 -4.05 0.74
C GLN A 424 -13.70 -3.19 1.95
N PRO A 425 -12.90 -2.13 2.19
CA PRO A 425 -13.44 -1.05 2.95
C PRO A 425 -14.66 -0.62 2.18
N THR A 426 -15.78 -1.06 2.68
CA THR A 426 -17.10 -0.71 2.23
C THR A 426 -17.34 0.79 2.46
N ILE A 427 -16.26 1.55 2.68
CA ILE A 427 -16.30 2.95 3.08
C ILE A 427 -15.29 3.73 2.27
N GLY A 428 -15.78 4.52 1.34
CA GLY A 428 -15.00 5.52 0.61
C GLY A 428 -15.34 6.93 1.07
N SER A 429 -14.35 7.81 1.20
CA SER A 429 -14.60 9.24 1.39
C SER A 429 -14.68 9.93 0.02
N TYR A 430 -15.64 10.81 -0.13
CA TYR A 430 -15.79 11.67 -1.31
C TYR A 430 -16.33 13.03 -0.88
N CYS A 431 -16.18 14.04 -1.74
CA CYS A 431 -16.63 15.39 -1.44
C CYS A 431 -15.82 16.09 -0.32
N ILE A 432 -15.89 17.40 -0.27
CA ILE A 432 -15.22 18.21 0.77
C ILE A 432 -16.17 18.60 1.90
N SER A 433 -15.54 18.87 3.05
CA SER A 433 -16.19 19.63 4.11
C SER A 433 -16.17 21.13 3.80
N GLY A 434 -17.28 21.82 4.08
CA GLY A 434 -17.25 23.27 4.22
C GLY A 434 -16.56 23.68 5.52
N SER A 435 -16.12 24.95 5.60
CA SER A 435 -15.63 25.56 6.84
C SER A 435 -16.74 26.39 7.49
N ASN A 436 -16.88 26.29 8.82
CA ASN A 436 -17.79 27.13 9.56
C ASN A 436 -17.17 28.52 9.86
N SER A 437 -17.89 29.38 10.56
CA SER A 437 -17.44 30.73 10.94
C SER A 437 -16.18 30.78 11.82
N LEU A 438 -15.81 29.65 12.43
CA LEU A 438 -14.56 29.46 13.20
C LEU A 438 -13.43 28.81 12.38
N GLY A 439 -13.65 28.51 11.10
CA GLY A 439 -12.71 27.82 10.24
C GLY A 439 -12.68 26.29 10.46
N CYS A 440 -13.61 25.70 11.21
CA CYS A 440 -13.66 24.24 11.41
C CYS A 440 -14.12 23.53 10.13
N SER A 441 -13.32 22.60 9.65
CA SER A 441 -13.61 21.73 8.50
C SER A 441 -13.68 20.29 9.00
N GLY A 442 -14.88 19.80 9.31
CA GLY A 442 -15.05 18.47 9.88
C GLY A 442 -14.82 17.35 8.87
N THR A 443 -14.19 16.27 9.28
CA THR A 443 -13.99 15.05 8.50
C THR A 443 -14.91 13.94 9.00
N LEU A 444 -15.66 13.29 8.10
CA LEU A 444 -16.49 12.13 8.38
C LEU A 444 -15.74 10.87 7.93
N ALA A 445 -15.72 9.87 8.79
CA ALA A 445 -15.18 8.53 8.51
C ALA A 445 -16.11 7.45 9.06
N GLY A 446 -16.04 6.26 8.52
CA GLY A 446 -16.76 5.09 9.02
C GLY A 446 -15.79 4.08 9.63
N PHE A 447 -16.23 3.36 10.65
CA PHE A 447 -15.44 2.37 11.38
C PHE A 447 -16.29 1.13 11.68
N GLY A 448 -15.74 -0.04 11.45
CA GLY A 448 -16.43 -1.32 11.65
C GLY A 448 -17.07 -1.86 10.36
N VAL A 449 -17.96 -2.83 10.49
CA VAL A 449 -18.65 -3.47 9.37
C VAL A 449 -20.08 -2.94 9.26
N PRO A 450 -20.47 -2.33 8.12
CA PRO A 450 -21.83 -1.87 7.90
C PRO A 450 -22.74 -3.05 7.58
N ASP A 451 -23.35 -3.64 8.59
CA ASP A 451 -24.26 -4.79 8.53
C ASP A 451 -25.63 -4.39 9.13
N ALA A 452 -26.64 -4.34 8.28
CA ALA A 452 -28.00 -3.98 8.72
C ALA A 452 -28.64 -5.04 9.62
N ASN A 453 -28.13 -6.27 9.66
CA ASN A 453 -28.59 -7.35 10.52
C ASN A 453 -27.87 -7.36 11.87
N ALA A 454 -26.72 -6.70 11.98
CA ALA A 454 -26.02 -6.52 13.25
C ALA A 454 -26.68 -5.40 14.07
N GLY A 455 -26.93 -5.66 15.36
CA GLY A 455 -27.53 -4.67 16.26
C GLY A 455 -26.64 -3.46 16.58
N ALA A 456 -25.34 -3.52 16.29
CA ALA A 456 -24.34 -2.46 16.48
C ALA A 456 -23.04 -2.84 15.78
N GLY A 457 -22.06 -1.91 15.73
CA GLY A 457 -20.68 -2.24 15.30
C GLY A 457 -20.19 -1.53 14.05
N PHE A 458 -21.00 -0.68 13.42
CA PHE A 458 -20.55 0.24 12.39
C PHE A 458 -20.85 1.68 12.77
N SER A 459 -19.81 2.45 13.01
CA SER A 459 -19.91 3.84 13.47
C SER A 459 -19.51 4.83 12.39
N LEU A 460 -20.37 5.82 12.13
CA LEU A 460 -20.05 7.04 11.40
C LEU A 460 -19.54 8.09 12.39
N VAL A 461 -18.32 8.55 12.22
CA VAL A 461 -17.64 9.47 13.13
C VAL A 461 -17.24 10.74 12.39
N ALA A 462 -17.79 11.87 12.78
CA ALA A 462 -17.29 13.18 12.34
C ALA A 462 -16.38 13.77 13.42
N SER A 463 -15.17 14.21 13.02
CA SER A 463 -14.16 14.83 13.87
C SER A 463 -13.67 16.15 13.28
N GLY A 464 -12.98 16.98 14.07
CA GLY A 464 -12.56 18.31 13.63
C GLY A 464 -13.71 19.30 13.47
N VAL A 465 -14.90 18.96 13.97
CA VAL A 465 -16.09 19.83 13.98
C VAL A 465 -16.09 20.77 15.18
N GLN A 466 -16.98 21.74 15.18
CA GLN A 466 -17.16 22.63 16.35
C GLN A 466 -17.62 21.82 17.56
N GLY A 467 -16.90 21.96 18.69
CA GLY A 467 -17.28 21.36 19.97
C GLY A 467 -18.50 21.99 20.60
N GLN A 468 -19.25 21.22 21.39
CA GLN A 468 -20.51 21.63 22.08
C GLN A 468 -21.55 22.24 21.14
N SER A 469 -21.66 21.69 19.92
CA SER A 469 -22.66 22.05 18.92
C SER A 469 -23.63 20.89 18.70
N LEU A 470 -24.51 21.04 17.72
CA LEU A 470 -25.46 20.00 17.31
C LEU A 470 -25.16 19.53 15.92
N ALA A 471 -25.31 18.23 15.67
CA ALA A 471 -25.07 17.61 14.38
C ALA A 471 -26.23 16.69 13.98
N ILE A 472 -26.41 16.50 12.68
CA ILE A 472 -27.36 15.55 12.09
C ILE A 472 -26.63 14.77 11.01
N VAL A 473 -26.67 13.44 11.06
CA VAL A 473 -26.23 12.60 9.95
C VAL A 473 -27.35 12.53 8.91
N HIS A 474 -26.98 12.78 7.66
CA HIS A 474 -27.84 12.58 6.49
C HIS A 474 -27.30 11.41 5.70
N TYR A 475 -28.15 10.48 5.28
CA TYR A 475 -27.75 9.46 4.33
C TYR A 475 -28.79 9.27 3.22
N GLY A 476 -28.38 8.67 2.12
CA GLY A 476 -29.23 8.33 0.99
C GLY A 476 -28.72 7.07 0.28
N VAL A 477 -29.56 6.48 -0.54
CA VAL A 477 -29.29 5.23 -1.29
C VAL A 477 -29.27 5.45 -2.82
N SER A 478 -29.40 6.70 -3.26
CA SER A 478 -29.53 7.05 -4.69
C SER A 478 -28.21 7.54 -5.32
N GLY A 479 -27.08 7.38 -4.62
CA GLY A 479 -25.77 7.75 -5.13
C GLY A 479 -25.24 9.11 -4.69
N PRO A 480 -24.07 9.49 -5.16
CA PRO A 480 -23.45 10.76 -4.85
C PRO A 480 -24.07 11.90 -5.68
N MET A 481 -23.91 13.11 -5.17
CA MET A 481 -24.11 14.35 -5.90
C MET A 481 -23.15 15.43 -5.38
N VAL A 482 -22.98 16.49 -6.15
CA VAL A 482 -22.27 17.68 -5.70
C VAL A 482 -23.17 18.87 -5.97
N ALA A 483 -23.67 19.52 -4.93
CA ALA A 483 -24.49 20.71 -5.02
C ALA A 483 -24.11 21.74 -3.97
N PRO A 484 -23.91 23.02 -4.31
CA PRO A 484 -23.68 24.07 -3.34
C PRO A 484 -24.78 24.08 -2.27
N PHE A 485 -24.38 24.36 -1.04
CA PHE A 485 -25.32 24.52 0.07
C PHE A 485 -25.13 25.88 0.75
N GLY A 486 -26.09 26.73 0.57
CA GLY A 486 -26.02 28.10 1.07
C GLY A 486 -25.08 29.01 0.28
N SER A 487 -24.55 30.03 0.94
CA SER A 487 -23.64 31.04 0.37
C SER A 487 -22.16 30.78 0.70
N SER A 488 -21.84 29.62 1.30
CA SER A 488 -20.50 29.25 1.75
C SER A 488 -19.89 28.14 0.86
N ASP A 489 -18.66 27.79 1.14
CA ASP A 489 -17.91 26.67 0.54
C ASP A 489 -18.52 25.29 0.89
N SER A 490 -19.65 25.28 1.61
CA SER A 490 -20.31 24.03 2.02
C SER A 490 -21.04 23.38 0.85
N VAL A 491 -20.84 22.09 0.70
CA VAL A 491 -21.37 21.29 -0.42
C VAL A 491 -22.18 20.13 0.12
N ARG A 492 -23.40 19.94 -0.40
CA ARG A 492 -24.16 18.73 -0.15
C ARG A 492 -23.80 17.68 -1.19
N CYS A 493 -23.41 16.51 -0.72
CA CYS A 493 -22.84 15.47 -1.55
C CYS A 493 -23.67 14.18 -1.60
N VAL A 494 -24.72 14.09 -0.81
CA VAL A 494 -25.65 12.97 -0.82
C VAL A 494 -26.90 13.33 -1.63
N ARG A 495 -27.26 12.48 -2.59
CA ARG A 495 -28.41 12.68 -3.49
C ARG A 495 -29.73 12.39 -2.76
N PRO A 496 -30.76 13.22 -2.93
CA PRO A 496 -32.10 12.92 -2.45
C PRO A 496 -32.70 11.66 -3.12
N PRO A 497 -33.60 10.93 -2.44
CA PRO A 497 -34.17 11.24 -1.13
C PRO A 497 -33.16 11.02 0.01
N LEU A 498 -33.30 11.78 1.11
CA LEU A 498 -32.40 11.73 2.25
C LEU A 498 -33.16 11.28 3.50
N GLN A 499 -32.56 10.35 4.24
CA GLN A 499 -32.89 10.06 5.61
C GLN A 499 -32.06 10.95 6.53
N ARG A 500 -32.71 11.58 7.51
CA ARG A 500 -32.05 12.29 8.61
C ARG A 500 -32.09 11.44 9.86
N THR A 501 -30.98 11.39 10.58
CA THR A 501 -30.94 10.74 11.89
C THR A 501 -31.44 11.72 12.97
N ARG A 502 -31.49 11.27 14.21
CA ARG A 502 -31.71 12.15 15.36
C ARG A 502 -30.61 13.21 15.47
N VAL A 503 -30.94 14.33 16.14
CA VAL A 503 -29.93 15.33 16.48
C VAL A 503 -28.96 14.76 17.51
N LEU A 504 -27.68 14.91 17.25
CA LEU A 504 -26.59 14.42 18.08
C LEU A 504 -25.76 15.60 18.62
N PRO A 505 -25.40 15.62 19.91
CA PRO A 505 -24.47 16.62 20.42
C PRO A 505 -23.06 16.32 19.98
N THR A 506 -22.28 17.35 19.62
CA THR A 506 -20.83 17.20 19.43
C THR A 506 -20.13 17.30 20.78
N VAL A 507 -19.24 16.36 21.09
CA VAL A 507 -18.33 16.49 22.23
C VAL A 507 -17.18 17.44 21.88
N GLY A 508 -16.36 17.84 22.87
CA GLY A 508 -15.24 18.76 22.67
C GLY A 508 -15.45 20.08 23.37
N THR A 509 -14.59 21.06 23.12
CA THR A 509 -14.61 22.37 23.76
C THR A 509 -15.40 23.39 22.92
N ALA A 510 -16.29 24.13 23.54
CA ALA A 510 -17.07 25.16 22.86
C ALA A 510 -16.15 26.18 22.15
N GLY A 511 -16.46 26.50 20.90
CA GLY A 511 -15.70 27.47 20.11
C GLY A 511 -14.35 26.96 19.56
N LEU A 512 -14.03 25.66 19.73
CA LEU A 512 -12.82 25.04 19.13
C LEU A 512 -13.22 23.97 18.12
N CYS A 513 -12.31 23.69 17.18
CA CYS A 513 -12.47 22.66 16.14
C CYS A 513 -12.04 21.25 16.62
N ASN A 514 -12.19 20.95 17.90
CA ASN A 514 -11.87 19.65 18.49
C ASN A 514 -13.13 18.80 18.78
N GLY A 515 -14.25 19.18 18.21
CA GLY A 515 -15.52 18.48 18.37
C GLY A 515 -15.53 17.14 17.63
N LYS A 516 -16.29 16.20 18.19
CA LYS A 516 -16.54 14.87 17.63
C LYS A 516 -17.99 14.50 17.81
N VAL A 517 -18.57 13.84 16.81
CA VAL A 517 -19.90 13.22 16.89
C VAL A 517 -19.81 11.82 16.33
N THR A 518 -20.51 10.89 16.98
CA THR A 518 -20.55 9.47 16.58
C THR A 518 -21.99 9.01 16.45
N LEU A 519 -22.29 8.29 15.38
CA LEU A 519 -23.52 7.55 15.15
C LEU A 519 -23.15 6.08 14.88
N ASP A 520 -23.63 5.15 15.70
CA ASP A 520 -23.66 3.74 15.28
C ASP A 520 -24.79 3.56 14.26
N TRP A 521 -24.43 3.32 13.00
CA TRP A 521 -25.39 3.21 11.90
C TRP A 521 -26.14 1.87 11.96
N ASN A 522 -25.49 0.78 12.35
CA ASN A 522 -26.13 -0.53 12.49
C ASN A 522 -27.20 -0.45 13.58
N GLU A 523 -26.89 0.14 14.75
CA GLU A 523 -27.86 0.38 15.83
C GLU A 523 -29.01 1.27 15.34
N PHE A 524 -28.68 2.34 14.59
CA PHE A 524 -29.71 3.24 14.05
C PHE A 524 -30.67 2.50 13.10
N ILE A 525 -30.17 1.70 12.18
CA ILE A 525 -31.03 0.94 11.22
C ILE A 525 -31.84 -0.11 11.94
N ALA A 526 -31.26 -0.85 12.89
CA ALA A 526 -31.97 -1.84 13.70
C ALA A 526 -33.15 -1.22 14.49
N ALA A 527 -32.95 0.02 15.00
CA ALA A 527 -33.98 0.76 15.72
C ALA A 527 -35.01 1.45 14.81
N ASN A 528 -34.76 1.55 13.51
CA ASN A 528 -35.61 2.25 12.53
C ASN A 528 -35.88 1.38 11.28
N PRO A 529 -36.65 0.31 11.40
CA PRO A 529 -36.88 -0.65 10.30
C PRO A 529 -37.64 -0.07 9.10
N GLN A 530 -38.14 1.16 9.20
CA GLN A 530 -38.78 1.91 8.12
C GLN A 530 -37.88 3.04 7.57
N ALA A 531 -36.59 3.07 7.97
CA ALA A 531 -35.63 4.03 7.44
C ALA A 531 -35.41 3.83 5.94
N LEU A 532 -34.99 4.89 5.25
CA LEU A 532 -34.74 4.89 3.81
C LEU A 532 -33.74 3.78 3.45
N GLY A 533 -34.13 2.89 2.55
CA GLY A 533 -33.34 1.74 2.12
C GLY A 533 -33.56 0.46 2.95
N ALA A 534 -34.15 0.57 4.14
CA ALA A 534 -34.40 -0.62 4.97
C ALA A 534 -35.60 -1.46 4.43
N PRO A 535 -35.53 -2.81 4.48
CA PRO A 535 -34.37 -3.62 4.89
C PRO A 535 -33.26 -3.60 3.84
N PHE A 536 -32.04 -3.38 4.27
CA PHE A 536 -30.88 -3.41 3.37
C PHE A 536 -30.50 -4.85 3.01
N LEU A 537 -30.11 -5.03 1.75
CA LEU A 537 -29.53 -6.28 1.25
C LEU A 537 -28.00 -6.13 1.12
N GLY A 538 -27.28 -7.24 1.23
CA GLY A 538 -25.84 -7.23 1.02
C GLY A 538 -25.47 -6.68 -0.37
N GLY A 539 -24.48 -5.80 -0.41
CA GLY A 539 -24.03 -5.13 -1.63
C GLY A 539 -24.70 -3.78 -1.93
N GLU A 540 -25.73 -3.37 -1.17
CA GLU A 540 -26.38 -2.07 -1.38
C GLU A 540 -25.48 -0.92 -0.90
N GLY A 541 -25.38 0.12 -1.73
CA GLY A 541 -24.58 1.32 -1.44
C GLY A 541 -25.36 2.35 -0.62
N VAL A 542 -24.70 2.91 0.38
CA VAL A 542 -25.21 4.00 1.23
C VAL A 542 -24.23 5.17 1.18
N TRP A 543 -24.73 6.38 1.05
CA TRP A 543 -23.95 7.62 1.04
C TRP A 543 -24.35 8.47 2.22
N ALA A 544 -23.40 8.89 3.05
CA ALA A 544 -23.67 9.64 4.27
C ALA A 544 -22.83 10.92 4.38
N GLN A 545 -23.38 11.93 5.02
CA GLN A 545 -22.73 13.21 5.30
C GLN A 545 -23.28 13.79 6.61
N VAL A 546 -22.44 14.47 7.39
CA VAL A 546 -22.85 15.10 8.65
C VAL A 546 -22.98 16.60 8.46
N TRP A 547 -24.15 17.12 8.83
CA TRP A 547 -24.37 18.55 8.97
C TRP A 547 -24.14 18.95 10.44
N VAL A 548 -23.32 19.98 10.65
CA VAL A 548 -23.00 20.51 11.98
C VAL A 548 -23.52 21.96 12.07
N ARG A 549 -24.26 22.28 13.13
CA ARG A 549 -24.79 23.60 13.36
C ARG A 549 -23.66 24.60 13.60
N ASP A 550 -23.73 25.72 12.91
CA ASP A 550 -22.93 26.92 13.16
C ASP A 550 -23.87 28.07 13.54
N PRO A 551 -23.99 28.41 14.84
CA PRO A 551 -24.89 29.46 15.31
C PRO A 551 -24.58 30.85 14.74
N SER A 552 -23.33 31.06 14.30
CA SER A 552 -22.86 32.34 13.75
C SER A 552 -23.06 32.45 12.23
N SER A 553 -23.47 31.37 11.56
CA SER A 553 -23.69 31.35 10.12
C SER A 553 -25.11 31.68 9.74
N MET A 554 -25.28 32.50 8.71
CA MET A 554 -26.60 32.84 8.15
C MET A 554 -27.37 31.62 7.62
N ILE A 555 -26.67 30.54 7.23
CA ILE A 555 -27.26 29.28 6.76
C ILE A 555 -27.40 28.23 7.86
N GLY A 556 -26.99 28.55 9.07
CA GLY A 556 -27.21 27.74 10.27
C GLY A 556 -26.27 26.55 10.44
N GLY A 557 -25.35 26.23 9.50
CA GLY A 557 -24.40 25.15 9.66
C GLY A 557 -23.68 24.76 8.38
N VAL A 558 -22.74 23.82 8.51
CA VAL A 558 -21.90 23.32 7.44
C VAL A 558 -21.92 21.79 7.36
N PHE A 559 -21.65 21.24 6.18
CA PHE A 559 -21.47 19.82 5.97
C PHE A 559 -20.00 19.41 6.09
N THR A 560 -19.75 18.21 6.62
CA THR A 560 -18.46 17.50 6.53
C THR A 560 -18.21 17.04 5.08
N ASN A 561 -17.06 16.37 4.80
CA ASN A 561 -16.97 15.50 3.64
C ASN A 561 -18.08 14.43 3.69
N ALA A 562 -18.32 13.75 2.60
CA ALA A 562 -19.23 12.61 2.59
C ALA A 562 -18.46 11.29 2.55
N VAL A 563 -19.05 10.24 3.07
CA VAL A 563 -18.60 8.87 2.94
C VAL A 563 -19.63 8.03 2.20
N TRP A 564 -19.19 7.03 1.49
CA TRP A 564 -20.04 5.97 0.97
C TRP A 564 -19.59 4.64 1.54
N PHE A 565 -20.51 3.70 1.70
CA PHE A 565 -20.22 2.35 2.14
C PHE A 565 -21.24 1.37 1.57
N THR A 566 -20.84 0.11 1.50
CA THR A 566 -21.68 -0.99 1.05
C THR A 566 -22.12 -1.80 2.25
N VAL A 567 -23.38 -2.14 2.33
CA VAL A 567 -23.93 -2.98 3.40
C VAL A 567 -23.39 -4.41 3.23
N ALA A 568 -22.86 -4.98 4.29
CA ALA A 568 -22.40 -6.37 4.29
C ALA A 568 -23.59 -7.35 4.06
N PRO A 569 -23.35 -8.51 3.43
CA PRO A 569 -24.37 -9.49 3.12
C PRO A 569 -24.98 -10.18 4.34
#